data_b648913c5fba94d8abd22259f7b74067
#
_entry.id   b648913c5fba94d8abd22259f7b74067
#
_cell.length_a   1.000
_cell.length_b   1.000
_cell.length_c   1.000
_cell.angle_alpha   90.00
_cell.angle_beta   90.00
_cell.angle_gamma   90.00
#
_symmetry.space_group_name_H-M   'P 1'
#
loop_
_entity.id
_entity.type
_entity.pdbx_description
1 polymer ?
#
loop_
_entity_poly.entity_id
_entity_poly.type
_entity_poly.pdbx_seq_one_letter_code
_entity_poly.pdbx_strand_id
1 'polypeptide(L)'
;MDFISKLVRPNILALAPYRCARDDYDQGILLDANENSNGPILPNANGLNRYPSPYQWELKEKIAAFRGTDIKQIFVGVGSDEPIDLLIRI
;
A
#
# COMPACT_ATOMS: atom_id res chain seq x y z
N MET A 1 6.98 23.78 9.54
CA MET A 1 7.45 22.38 9.52
C MET A 1 6.79 21.68 10.70
N ASP A 2 6.02 20.62 10.45
CA ASP A 2 5.34 19.93 11.53
C ASP A 2 6.33 19.14 12.41
N PHE A 3 5.84 18.61 13.52
CA PHE A 3 6.67 17.88 14.49
C PHE A 3 7.34 16.65 13.85
N ILE A 4 6.62 15.93 13.00
CA ILE A 4 7.09 14.70 12.34
C ILE A 4 8.27 14.99 11.42
N SER A 5 8.18 16.06 10.61
CA SER A 5 9.27 16.45 9.69
C SER A 5 10.60 16.74 10.39
N LYS A 6 10.58 17.03 11.69
CA LYS A 6 11.80 17.24 12.49
C LYS A 6 12.43 15.95 13.01
N LEU A 7 11.65 14.88 13.07
CA LEU A 7 12.11 13.58 13.56
C LEU A 7 12.64 12.70 12.43
N VAL A 8 12.06 12.81 11.25
CA VAL A 8 12.42 12.02 10.07
C VAL A 8 13.81 12.42 9.55
N ARG A 9 14.64 11.43 9.25
CA ARG A 9 15.95 11.69 8.66
C ARG A 9 15.83 12.44 7.33
N PRO A 10 16.66 13.45 7.05
CA PRO A 10 16.50 14.30 5.85
C PRO A 10 16.50 13.54 4.53
N ASN A 11 17.31 12.48 4.43
CA ASN A 11 17.37 11.64 3.22
C ASN A 11 16.08 10.82 3.02
N ILE A 12 15.40 10.44 4.09
CA ILE A 12 14.12 9.74 4.03
C ILE A 12 12.99 10.73 3.70
N LEU A 13 13.00 11.90 4.33
CA LEU A 13 12.03 12.96 4.06
C LEU A 13 12.03 13.41 2.59
N ALA A 14 13.19 13.33 1.94
CA ALA A 14 13.36 13.69 0.53
C ALA A 14 12.96 12.59 -0.47
N LEU A 15 12.63 11.37 0.00
CA LEU A 15 12.24 10.28 -0.89
C LEU A 15 10.87 10.53 -1.51
N ALA A 16 10.75 10.27 -2.81
CA ALA A 16 9.45 10.18 -3.46
C ALA A 16 8.78 8.85 -3.08
N PRO A 17 7.47 8.84 -2.79
CA PRO A 17 6.74 7.61 -2.58
C PRO A 17 6.85 6.67 -3.78
N TYR A 18 6.87 5.37 -3.51
CA TYR A 18 6.81 4.36 -4.57
C TYR A 18 5.51 4.51 -5.37
N ARG A 19 5.64 4.46 -6.69
CA ARG A 19 4.50 4.39 -7.61
C ARG A 19 4.41 2.98 -8.18
N CYS A 20 3.24 2.40 -8.13
CA CYS A 20 2.99 1.08 -8.71
C CYS A 20 2.42 1.21 -10.15
N ALA A 21 2.47 0.12 -10.91
CA ALA A 21 1.95 0.09 -12.27
C ALA A 21 0.46 0.49 -12.36
N ARG A 22 -0.32 0.15 -11.32
CA ARG A 22 -1.76 0.47 -11.24
C ARG A 22 -2.06 1.94 -10.92
N ASP A 23 -1.06 2.74 -10.58
CA ASP A 23 -1.23 4.19 -10.45
C ASP A 23 -1.36 4.88 -11.81
N ASP A 24 -0.82 4.25 -12.86
CA ASP A 24 -0.82 4.82 -14.21
C ASP A 24 -1.88 4.17 -15.09
N TYR A 25 -2.06 2.86 -15.00
CA TYR A 25 -3.02 2.09 -15.82
C TYR A 25 -3.69 0.99 -15.01
N ASP A 26 -5.02 0.99 -15.01
CA ASP A 26 -5.85 -0.01 -14.31
C ASP A 26 -6.82 -0.77 -15.24
N GLN A 27 -6.86 -0.39 -16.52
CA GLN A 27 -7.78 -0.94 -17.51
C GLN A 27 -7.05 -1.33 -18.82
N GLY A 28 -7.70 -2.17 -19.61
CA GLY A 28 -7.18 -2.65 -20.88
C GLY A 28 -6.28 -3.87 -20.76
N ILE A 29 -5.37 -4.06 -21.70
CA ILE A 29 -4.38 -5.14 -21.66
C ILE A 29 -3.19 -4.67 -20.85
N LEU A 30 -3.07 -5.20 -19.64
CA LEU A 30 -2.05 -4.79 -18.68
C LEU A 30 -0.82 -5.70 -18.82
N LEU A 31 0.30 -5.14 -19.31
CA LEU A 31 1.57 -5.83 -19.55
C LEU A 31 2.75 -5.19 -18.79
N ASP A 32 2.45 -4.35 -17.83
CA ASP A 32 3.39 -3.50 -17.10
C ASP A 32 3.79 -4.05 -15.72
N ALA A 33 3.38 -5.29 -15.42
CA ALA A 33 3.73 -5.99 -14.20
C ALA A 33 3.89 -7.50 -14.46
N ASN A 34 4.73 -8.16 -13.67
CA ASN A 34 4.94 -9.62 -13.77
C ASN A 34 3.80 -10.38 -13.11
N GLU A 35 2.65 -10.44 -13.78
CA GLU A 35 1.42 -11.04 -13.32
C GLU A 35 1.03 -12.24 -14.18
N ASN A 36 0.22 -13.16 -13.64
CA ASN A 36 -0.27 -14.31 -14.41
C ASN A 36 -1.43 -13.89 -15.31
N SER A 37 -1.16 -13.68 -16.60
CA SER A 37 -2.15 -13.29 -17.60
C SER A 37 -3.23 -14.36 -17.87
N ASN A 38 -3.01 -15.63 -17.49
CA ASN A 38 -3.98 -16.70 -17.60
C ASN A 38 -5.05 -16.67 -16.51
N GLY A 39 -4.96 -15.75 -15.58
CA GLY A 39 -5.89 -15.61 -14.46
C GLY A 39 -5.44 -16.32 -13.18
N PRO A 40 -6.24 -16.28 -12.13
CA PRO A 40 -5.93 -16.91 -10.85
C PRO A 40 -5.99 -18.43 -10.92
N ILE A 41 -5.17 -19.12 -10.14
CA ILE A 41 -5.16 -20.59 -10.04
C ILE A 41 -6.44 -21.11 -9.38
N LEU A 42 -6.97 -20.37 -8.40
CA LEU A 42 -8.18 -20.77 -7.69
C LEU A 42 -9.44 -20.31 -8.44
N PRO A 43 -10.41 -21.20 -8.63
CA PRO A 43 -11.70 -20.81 -9.20
C PRO A 43 -12.37 -19.70 -8.34
N ASN A 44 -13.01 -18.76 -8.98
CA ASN A 44 -13.73 -17.65 -8.33
C ASN A 44 -12.85 -16.69 -7.49
N ALA A 45 -11.54 -16.74 -7.65
CA ALA A 45 -10.59 -15.87 -6.96
C ALA A 45 -10.19 -14.66 -7.83
N ASN A 46 -11.18 -13.93 -8.34
CA ASN A 46 -10.97 -12.81 -9.25
C ASN A 46 -9.96 -11.80 -8.69
N GLY A 47 -8.97 -11.47 -9.50
CA GLY A 47 -7.93 -10.49 -9.15
C GLY A 47 -6.75 -11.06 -8.37
N LEU A 48 -6.78 -12.32 -7.87
CA LEU A 48 -5.65 -12.89 -7.12
C LEU A 48 -4.43 -13.24 -7.99
N ASN A 49 -4.54 -13.11 -9.31
CA ASN A 49 -3.42 -13.17 -10.25
C ASN A 49 -2.72 -11.83 -10.43
N ARG A 50 -3.23 -10.77 -9.81
CA ARG A 50 -2.71 -9.40 -9.87
C ARG A 50 -1.98 -9.04 -8.58
N TYR A 51 -1.02 -8.11 -8.66
CA TYR A 51 -0.41 -7.53 -7.47
C TYR A 51 -1.48 -6.83 -6.62
N PRO A 52 -1.43 -6.98 -5.30
CA PRO A 52 -2.31 -6.23 -4.41
C PRO A 52 -1.97 -4.73 -4.48
N SER A 53 -2.98 -3.89 -4.24
CA SER A 53 -2.74 -2.45 -4.10
C SER A 53 -1.79 -2.18 -2.93
N PRO A 54 -0.69 -1.44 -3.11
CA PRO A 54 0.18 -1.05 -2.00
C PRO A 54 -0.51 -0.13 -1.00
N TYR A 55 -1.60 0.50 -1.41
CA TYR A 55 -2.34 1.46 -0.56
C TYR A 55 -3.41 0.81 0.29
N GLN A 56 -3.97 -0.34 -0.13
CA GLN A 56 -5.02 -1.08 0.58
C GLN A 56 -6.22 -0.20 0.99
N TRP A 57 -6.70 0.66 0.07
CA TRP A 57 -7.76 1.64 0.35
C TRP A 57 -9.03 1.01 0.92
N GLU A 58 -9.55 -0.02 0.27
CA GLU A 58 -10.79 -0.69 0.70
C GLU A 58 -10.66 -1.27 2.11
N LEU A 59 -9.53 -1.89 2.44
CA LEU A 59 -9.26 -2.43 3.78
C LEU A 59 -9.15 -1.31 4.81
N LYS A 60 -8.43 -0.24 4.48
CA LYS A 60 -8.27 0.93 5.35
C LYS A 60 -9.60 1.62 5.63
N GLU A 61 -10.49 1.73 4.64
CA GLU A 61 -11.84 2.29 4.82
C GLU A 61 -12.66 1.47 5.82
N LYS A 62 -12.64 0.14 5.69
CA LYS A 62 -13.32 -0.75 6.64
C LYS A 62 -12.76 -0.64 8.06
N ILE A 63 -11.43 -0.56 8.20
CA ILE A 63 -10.78 -0.37 9.49
C ILE A 63 -11.11 1.01 10.07
N ALA A 64 -11.06 2.05 9.25
CA ALA A 64 -11.40 3.42 9.66
C ALA A 64 -12.82 3.50 10.21
N ALA A 65 -13.79 2.94 9.50
CA ALA A 65 -15.18 2.88 9.93
C ALA A 65 -15.33 2.09 11.25
N PHE A 66 -14.67 0.95 11.38
CA PHE A 66 -14.72 0.13 12.59
C PHE A 66 -14.07 0.83 13.81
N ARG A 67 -12.99 1.56 13.60
CA ARG A 67 -12.22 2.23 14.66
C ARG A 67 -12.69 3.66 14.95
N GLY A 68 -13.51 4.25 14.08
CA GLY A 68 -13.93 5.65 14.21
C GLY A 68 -12.76 6.62 14.01
N THR A 69 -11.87 6.34 13.06
CA THR A 69 -10.66 7.13 12.79
C THR A 69 -10.57 7.51 11.32
N ASP A 70 -9.67 8.42 10.96
CA ASP A 70 -9.40 8.79 9.57
C ASP A 70 -8.54 7.72 8.88
N ILE A 71 -8.79 7.45 7.61
CA ILE A 71 -8.03 6.52 6.79
C ILE A 71 -6.54 6.88 6.73
N LYS A 72 -6.21 8.17 6.83
CA LYS A 72 -4.83 8.67 6.86
C LYS A 72 -4.07 8.31 8.13
N GLN A 73 -4.78 7.88 9.17
CA GLN A 73 -4.19 7.45 10.45
C GLN A 73 -3.98 5.92 10.50
N ILE A 74 -4.17 5.23 9.37
CA ILE A 74 -4.07 3.78 9.29
C ILE A 74 -2.89 3.39 8.40
N PHE A 75 -1.97 2.64 8.97
CA PHE A 75 -0.95 1.89 8.25
C PHE A 75 -1.32 0.40 8.29
N VAL A 76 -1.21 -0.27 7.15
CA VAL A 76 -1.42 -1.73 7.03
C VAL A 76 -0.07 -2.35 6.72
N GLY A 77 0.39 -3.21 7.61
CA GLY A 77 1.68 -3.89 7.51
C GLY A 77 1.58 -5.38 7.85
N VAL A 78 2.69 -6.09 7.73
CA VAL A 78 2.81 -7.51 8.06
C VAL A 78 3.09 -7.67 9.56
N GLY A 79 2.03 -7.73 10.36
CA GLY A 79 2.12 -7.74 11.82
C GLY A 79 2.54 -6.38 12.38
N SER A 80 2.79 -6.33 13.70
CA SER A 80 3.21 -5.11 14.40
C SER A 80 4.70 -4.78 14.23
N ASP A 81 5.52 -5.78 13.94
CA ASP A 81 6.98 -5.63 13.86
C ASP A 81 7.40 -4.77 12.67
N GLU A 82 6.72 -4.89 11.54
CA GLU A 82 7.01 -4.08 10.37
C GLU A 82 6.82 -2.58 10.63
N PRO A 83 5.67 -2.08 11.11
CA PRO A 83 5.54 -0.65 11.40
C PRO A 83 6.48 -0.17 12.50
N ILE A 84 6.82 -0.99 13.48
CA ILE A 84 7.80 -0.65 14.50
C ILE A 84 9.18 -0.48 13.88
N ASP A 85 9.63 -1.41 13.06
CA ASP A 85 10.90 -1.34 12.33
C ASP A 85 10.97 -0.10 11.42
N LEU A 86 9.90 0.15 10.67
CA LEU A 86 9.81 1.33 9.79
C LEU A 86 9.89 2.64 10.58
N LEU A 87 9.20 2.75 11.71
CA LEU A 87 9.25 3.94 12.57
C LEU A 87 10.65 4.18 13.16
N ILE A 88 11.41 3.12 13.44
CA ILE A 88 12.80 3.24 13.89
C ILE A 88 13.73 3.68 12.76
N ARG A 89 13.41 3.29 11.52
CA ARG A 89 14.24 3.59 10.33
C ARG A 89 14.02 4.97 9.73
N ILE A 90 12.91 5.61 10.00
CA ILE A 90 12.63 6.96 9.45
C ILE A 90 13.21 8.05 10.34
#